data_8348aca44499c1e9621527d975e40b2f
#
_entry.id   8348aca44499c1e9621527d975e40b2f
#
_cell.length_a   1.000
_cell.length_b   1.000
_cell.length_c   1.000
_cell.angle_alpha   90.00
_cell.angle_beta   90.00
_cell.angle_gamma   90.00
#
_symmetry.space_group_name_H-M   'P 1'
#
loop_
_entity.id
_entity.type
_entity.pdbx_description
1 polymer ?
#
loop_
_entity_poly.entity_id
_entity_poly.type
_entity_poly.pdbx_seq_one_letter_code
_entity_poly.pdbx_strand_id
1 'polypeptide(L)'
;MVIEKKINTASVSLKSLDPLDHSLELLHFGFRGLTVAADHFLEARGLSRVHHRILYVIARADAISIGELATTLGVSNQALHRPLSHLFEQALVQYTREPGRHRFKLLALSETGTALEAEVTELERRTLREALATTDTDGQDAWRRVMLALAEQLN
;
A
#
# COMPACT_ATOMS: atom_id res chain seq x y z
N MET A 1 -4.35 25.14 18.74
CA MET A 1 -4.63 24.14 19.78
C MET A 1 -4.13 22.80 19.30
N VAL A 2 -2.96 22.40 19.75
CA VAL A 2 -2.41 21.08 19.43
C VAL A 2 -3.17 20.07 20.28
N ILE A 3 -3.99 19.24 19.66
CA ILE A 3 -4.63 18.12 20.34
C ILE A 3 -3.55 17.05 20.47
N GLU A 4 -2.80 17.07 21.56
CA GLU A 4 -1.97 15.94 22.00
C GLU A 4 -2.88 14.77 22.42
N LYS A 5 -3.45 14.09 21.43
CA LYS A 5 -4.02 12.78 21.67
C LYS A 5 -2.83 11.83 21.71
N LYS A 6 -2.37 11.45 22.91
CA LYS A 6 -1.35 10.43 23.07
C LYS A 6 -1.75 9.21 22.27
N ILE A 7 -0.96 8.89 21.26
CA ILE A 7 -1.08 7.62 20.55
C ILE A 7 -0.70 6.55 21.58
N ASN A 8 -1.67 5.77 22.02
CA ASN A 8 -1.42 4.70 22.98
C ASN A 8 -0.78 3.51 22.23
N THR A 9 0.53 3.56 22.09
CA THR A 9 1.34 2.55 21.37
C THR A 9 2.01 1.57 22.33
N ALA A 10 1.35 1.20 23.44
CA ALA A 10 1.86 0.31 24.48
C ALA A 10 3.10 0.84 25.25
N SER A 11 2.95 0.96 26.54
CA SER A 11 3.93 0.95 27.64
C SER A 11 5.26 1.73 27.55
N VAL A 12 5.71 2.26 26.43
CA VAL A 12 6.96 3.01 26.31
C VAL A 12 6.69 4.47 25.98
N SER A 13 7.18 5.39 26.80
CA SER A 13 7.19 6.82 26.51
C SER A 13 8.42 7.16 25.67
N LEU A 14 8.22 7.60 24.42
CA LEU A 14 9.30 8.07 23.56
C LEU A 14 9.71 9.49 23.96
N LYS A 15 11.02 9.75 23.97
CA LYS A 15 11.56 11.10 24.19
C LYS A 15 11.59 11.83 22.85
N SER A 16 11.14 13.08 22.86
CA SER A 16 11.33 14.00 21.74
C SER A 16 12.71 14.68 21.89
N LEU A 17 13.54 14.57 20.88
CA LEU A 17 14.86 15.20 20.81
C LEU A 17 14.90 16.38 19.85
N ASP A 18 13.93 16.43 18.92
CA ASP A 18 13.76 17.46 17.90
C ASP A 18 12.26 17.80 17.74
N PRO A 19 11.90 19.03 17.36
CA PRO A 19 10.50 19.41 17.10
C PRO A 19 9.80 18.57 16.01
N LEU A 20 10.55 17.94 15.10
CA LEU A 20 10.01 17.08 14.05
C LEU A 20 9.78 15.62 14.49
N ASP A 21 10.28 15.21 15.65
CA ASP A 21 10.14 13.83 16.11
C ASP A 21 8.68 13.37 16.17
N HIS A 22 7.81 14.23 16.68
CA HIS A 22 6.37 13.93 16.72
C HIS A 22 5.77 13.73 15.32
N SER A 23 6.21 14.50 14.33
CA SER A 23 5.76 14.34 12.94
C SER A 23 6.26 13.03 12.33
N LEU A 24 7.49 12.60 12.65
CA LEU A 24 8.03 11.30 12.24
C LEU A 24 7.25 10.14 12.87
N GLU A 25 6.93 10.25 14.16
CA GLU A 25 6.09 9.27 14.86
C GLU A 25 4.69 9.18 14.23
N LEU A 26 4.07 10.33 13.91
CA LEU A 26 2.75 10.37 13.26
C LEU A 26 2.77 9.71 11.88
N LEU A 27 3.82 9.91 11.09
CA LEU A 27 3.98 9.22 9.80
C LEU A 27 4.05 7.70 9.99
N HIS A 28 4.87 7.24 10.94
CA HIS A 28 5.04 5.81 11.21
C HIS A 28 3.75 5.17 11.74
N PHE A 29 3.17 5.73 12.79
CA PHE A 29 1.96 5.17 13.41
C PHE A 29 0.71 5.42 12.58
N GLY A 30 0.65 6.54 11.85
CA GLY A 30 -0.43 6.83 10.92
C GLY A 30 -0.50 5.79 9.80
N PHE A 31 0.64 5.41 9.23
CA PHE A 31 0.70 4.34 8.24
C PHE A 31 0.27 2.98 8.83
N ARG A 32 0.72 2.64 10.04
CA ARG A 32 0.28 1.41 10.72
C ARG A 32 -1.23 1.42 11.01
N GLY A 33 -1.76 2.55 11.46
CA GLY A 33 -3.19 2.72 11.69
C GLY A 33 -4.02 2.61 10.41
N LEU A 34 -3.50 3.14 9.30
CA LEU A 34 -4.12 3.02 7.98
C LEU A 34 -4.27 1.55 7.54
N THR A 35 -3.24 0.75 7.78
CA THR A 35 -3.14 -0.60 7.21
C THR A 35 -3.62 -1.71 8.13
N VAL A 36 -3.86 -1.48 9.41
CA VAL A 36 -4.13 -2.52 10.40
C VAL A 36 -5.32 -3.43 10.04
N ALA A 37 -6.42 -2.86 9.56
CA ALA A 37 -7.60 -3.65 9.18
C ALA A 37 -7.33 -4.49 7.92
N ALA A 38 -6.63 -3.93 6.94
CA ALA A 38 -6.19 -4.62 5.74
C ALA A 38 -5.20 -5.75 6.07
N ASP A 39 -4.25 -5.51 6.97
CA ASP A 39 -3.28 -6.51 7.40
C ASP A 39 -3.98 -7.73 8.07
N HIS A 40 -4.93 -7.50 8.98
CA HIS A 40 -5.70 -8.58 9.61
C HIS A 40 -6.52 -9.38 8.60
N PHE A 41 -7.13 -8.69 7.63
CA PHE A 41 -7.89 -9.33 6.56
C PHE A 41 -7.01 -10.24 5.70
N LEU A 42 -5.80 -9.78 5.37
CA LEU A 42 -4.81 -10.51 4.58
C LEU A 42 -4.25 -11.71 5.35
N GLU A 43 -3.86 -11.52 6.61
CA GLU A 43 -3.32 -12.58 7.48
C GLU A 43 -4.27 -13.76 7.61
N ALA A 44 -5.58 -13.51 7.74
CA ALA A 44 -6.60 -14.56 7.79
C ALA A 44 -6.67 -15.41 6.49
N ARG A 45 -6.03 -14.96 5.42
CA ARG A 45 -5.96 -15.60 4.09
C ARG A 45 -4.56 -16.09 3.73
N GLY A 46 -3.61 -16.04 4.67
CA GLY A 46 -2.21 -16.41 4.43
C GLY A 46 -1.47 -15.41 3.53
N LEU A 47 -1.94 -14.18 3.46
CA LEU A 47 -1.37 -13.10 2.67
C LEU A 47 -0.78 -12.01 3.59
N SER A 48 -0.05 -11.08 3.00
CA SER A 48 0.56 -9.96 3.70
C SER A 48 0.47 -8.68 2.86
N ARG A 49 0.88 -7.57 3.45
CA ARG A 49 0.96 -6.27 2.78
C ARG A 49 1.78 -6.29 1.48
N VAL A 50 2.82 -7.11 1.39
CA VAL A 50 3.60 -7.28 0.15
C VAL A 50 2.74 -7.83 -0.96
N HIS A 51 1.91 -8.84 -0.67
CA HIS A 51 0.96 -9.40 -1.63
C HIS A 51 -0.08 -8.37 -2.07
N HIS A 52 -0.63 -7.59 -1.13
CA HIS A 52 -1.59 -6.53 -1.46
C HIS A 52 -0.98 -5.48 -2.40
N ARG A 53 0.26 -5.04 -2.16
CA ARG A 53 0.93 -4.07 -3.04
C ARG A 53 1.11 -4.58 -4.46
N ILE A 54 1.45 -5.86 -4.62
CA ILE A 54 1.53 -6.50 -5.93
C ILE A 54 0.17 -6.48 -6.63
N LEU A 55 -0.87 -6.94 -5.95
CA LEU A 55 -2.25 -6.94 -6.49
C LEU A 55 -2.72 -5.52 -6.84
N TYR A 56 -2.43 -4.55 -5.99
CA TYR A 56 -2.79 -3.15 -6.19
C TYR A 56 -2.20 -2.55 -7.47
N VAL A 57 -0.91 -2.81 -7.73
CA VAL A 57 -0.24 -2.30 -8.93
C VAL A 57 -0.77 -3.00 -10.18
N ILE A 58 -0.91 -4.34 -10.15
CA ILE A 58 -1.45 -5.09 -11.29
C ILE A 58 -2.88 -4.65 -11.63
N ALA A 59 -3.72 -4.40 -10.62
CA ALA A 59 -5.09 -3.95 -10.82
C ALA A 59 -5.22 -2.58 -11.51
N ARG A 60 -4.18 -1.74 -11.42
CA ARG A 60 -4.18 -0.37 -11.96
C ARG A 60 -3.28 -0.19 -13.17
N ALA A 61 -2.55 -1.22 -13.54
CA ALA A 61 -1.77 -1.22 -14.77
C ALA A 61 -2.62 -1.75 -15.94
N ASP A 62 -2.54 -1.12 -17.11
CA ASP A 62 -3.22 -1.61 -18.31
C ASP A 62 -2.66 -2.97 -18.74
N ALA A 63 -1.34 -3.12 -18.62
CA ALA A 63 -0.61 -4.37 -18.79
C ALA A 63 0.77 -4.20 -18.14
N ILE A 64 1.24 -5.17 -17.39
CA ILE A 64 2.50 -5.05 -16.66
C ILE A 64 3.31 -6.35 -16.72
N SER A 65 4.58 -6.24 -17.08
CA SER A 65 5.55 -7.32 -16.94
C SER A 65 6.10 -7.40 -15.52
N ILE A 66 6.76 -8.53 -15.20
CA ILE A 66 7.41 -8.70 -13.90
C ILE A 66 8.48 -7.62 -13.65
N GLY A 67 9.24 -7.26 -14.70
CA GLY A 67 10.27 -6.21 -14.60
C GLY A 67 9.69 -4.83 -14.31
N GLU A 68 8.62 -4.45 -15.00
CA GLU A 68 7.91 -3.18 -14.76
C GLU A 68 7.28 -3.14 -13.36
N LEU A 69 6.71 -4.26 -12.91
CA LEU A 69 6.18 -4.40 -11.56
C LEU A 69 7.26 -4.20 -10.49
N ALA A 70 8.42 -4.85 -10.66
CA ALA A 70 9.57 -4.69 -9.76
C ALA A 70 10.04 -3.23 -9.69
N THR A 71 10.18 -2.59 -10.84
CA THR A 71 10.56 -1.18 -10.95
C THR A 71 9.54 -0.28 -10.24
N THR A 72 8.25 -0.49 -10.49
CA THR A 72 7.16 0.29 -9.88
C THR A 72 7.15 0.15 -8.35
N LEU A 73 7.43 -1.06 -7.84
CA LEU A 73 7.49 -1.32 -6.41
C LEU A 73 8.83 -0.95 -5.75
N GLY A 74 9.84 -0.59 -6.54
CA GLY A 74 11.17 -0.25 -6.04
C GLY A 74 11.91 -1.46 -5.44
N VAL A 75 11.69 -2.66 -5.98
CA VAL A 75 12.30 -3.92 -5.51
C VAL A 75 12.98 -4.66 -6.65
N SER A 76 13.86 -5.63 -6.32
CA SER A 76 14.45 -6.50 -7.33
C SER A 76 13.45 -7.56 -7.84
N ASN A 77 13.69 -8.06 -9.07
CA ASN A 77 12.92 -9.20 -9.60
C ASN A 77 13.01 -10.43 -8.67
N GLN A 78 14.16 -10.64 -8.05
CA GLN A 78 14.37 -11.73 -7.10
C GLN A 78 13.49 -11.59 -5.86
N ALA A 79 13.32 -10.37 -5.34
CA ALA A 79 12.47 -10.10 -4.19
C ALA A 79 10.98 -10.36 -4.48
N LEU A 80 10.56 -10.19 -5.75
CA LEU A 80 9.19 -10.48 -6.18
C LEU A 80 8.90 -11.97 -6.36
N HIS A 81 9.91 -12.79 -6.60
CA HIS A 81 9.71 -14.19 -7.01
C HIS A 81 8.82 -14.95 -6.02
N ARG A 82 9.15 -14.94 -4.74
CA ARG A 82 8.42 -15.70 -3.72
C ARG A 82 6.98 -15.18 -3.50
N PRO A 83 6.74 -13.90 -3.26
CA PRO A 83 5.37 -13.40 -3.07
C PRO A 83 4.53 -13.53 -4.33
N LEU A 84 5.09 -13.33 -5.52
CA LEU A 84 4.36 -13.49 -6.77
C LEU A 84 4.00 -14.96 -7.05
N SER A 85 4.92 -15.90 -6.79
CA SER A 85 4.63 -17.35 -6.88
C SER A 85 3.48 -17.75 -5.96
N HIS A 86 3.46 -17.23 -4.73
CA HIS A 86 2.38 -17.50 -3.79
C HIS A 86 1.01 -17.00 -4.31
N LEU A 87 0.98 -15.82 -4.94
CA LEU A 87 -0.23 -15.29 -5.56
C LEU A 87 -0.71 -16.13 -6.75
N PHE A 88 0.21 -16.68 -7.54
CA PHE A 88 -0.12 -17.64 -8.61
C PHE A 88 -0.68 -18.94 -8.05
N GLU A 89 -0.06 -19.50 -7.01
CA GLU A 89 -0.50 -20.73 -6.34
C GLU A 89 -1.92 -20.58 -5.77
N GLN A 90 -2.26 -19.39 -5.28
CA GLN A 90 -3.61 -19.07 -4.81
C GLN A 90 -4.58 -18.65 -5.92
N ALA A 91 -4.16 -18.72 -7.18
CA ALA A 91 -4.96 -18.34 -8.35
C ALA A 91 -5.50 -16.88 -8.29
N LEU A 92 -4.76 -15.96 -7.67
CA LEU A 92 -5.11 -14.54 -7.58
C LEU A 92 -4.51 -13.72 -8.73
N VAL A 93 -3.39 -14.20 -9.29
CA VAL A 93 -2.69 -13.60 -10.43
C VAL A 93 -2.56 -14.64 -11.54
N GLN A 94 -2.65 -14.20 -12.76
CA GLN A 94 -2.49 -15.02 -13.97
C GLN A 94 -1.67 -14.29 -15.01
N TYR A 95 -1.14 -15.05 -15.99
CA TYR A 95 -0.55 -14.44 -17.16
C TYR A 95 -1.61 -14.10 -18.20
N THR A 96 -1.42 -12.97 -18.86
CA THR A 96 -2.22 -12.56 -20.01
C THR A 96 -1.33 -12.22 -21.19
N ARG A 97 -1.93 -12.08 -22.37
CA ARG A 97 -1.25 -11.66 -23.60
C ARG A 97 -2.00 -10.48 -24.18
N GLU A 98 -1.28 -9.40 -24.44
CA GLU A 98 -1.82 -8.29 -25.22
C GLU A 98 -1.45 -8.42 -26.70
N PRO A 99 -2.37 -8.08 -27.63
CA PRO A 99 -2.02 -7.91 -29.04
C PRO A 99 -0.91 -6.87 -29.18
N GLY A 100 0.22 -7.23 -29.84
CA GLY A 100 1.36 -6.34 -30.04
C GLY A 100 2.50 -6.44 -29.02
N ARG A 101 2.29 -7.05 -27.87
CA ARG A 101 3.33 -7.29 -26.84
C ARG A 101 3.65 -8.78 -26.66
N HIS A 102 3.68 -9.55 -27.74
CA HIS A 102 3.79 -11.03 -27.72
C HIS A 102 5.07 -11.60 -27.10
N ARG A 103 6.11 -10.77 -26.89
CA ARG A 103 7.41 -11.22 -26.34
C ARG A 103 7.42 -11.32 -24.83
N PHE A 104 6.46 -10.71 -24.14
CA PHE A 104 6.44 -10.63 -22.69
C PHE A 104 5.22 -11.34 -22.12
N LYS A 105 5.44 -12.09 -21.05
CA LYS A 105 4.36 -12.55 -20.19
C LYS A 105 3.89 -11.37 -19.37
N LEU A 106 2.65 -10.94 -19.56
CA LEU A 106 2.04 -9.87 -18.82
C LEU A 106 1.21 -10.43 -17.67
N LEU A 107 1.18 -9.69 -16.58
CA LEU A 107 0.44 -10.04 -15.38
C LEU A 107 -0.96 -9.42 -15.41
N ALA A 108 -1.95 -10.16 -14.97
CA ALA A 108 -3.31 -9.71 -14.74
C ALA A 108 -3.85 -10.35 -13.46
N LEU A 109 -4.80 -9.72 -12.81
CA LEU A 109 -5.55 -10.35 -11.75
C LEU A 109 -6.55 -11.35 -12.34
N SER A 110 -6.79 -12.45 -11.62
CA SER A 110 -7.96 -13.28 -11.84
C SER A 110 -9.23 -12.56 -11.35
N GLU A 111 -10.39 -13.12 -11.59
CA GLU A 111 -11.65 -12.61 -11.02
C GLU A 111 -11.59 -12.61 -9.49
N THR A 112 -11.09 -13.68 -8.88
CA THR A 112 -10.89 -13.79 -7.43
C THR A 112 -9.86 -12.78 -6.92
N GLY A 113 -8.75 -12.60 -7.65
CA GLY A 113 -7.72 -11.60 -7.32
C GLY A 113 -8.26 -10.17 -7.37
N THR A 114 -9.08 -9.86 -8.37
CA THR A 114 -9.73 -8.55 -8.52
C THR A 114 -10.69 -8.27 -7.36
N ALA A 115 -11.50 -9.25 -6.98
CA ALA A 115 -12.43 -9.12 -5.85
C ALA A 115 -11.69 -8.93 -4.53
N LEU A 116 -10.65 -9.71 -4.28
CA LEU A 116 -9.83 -9.60 -3.06
C LEU A 116 -9.10 -8.27 -2.98
N GLU A 117 -8.47 -7.81 -4.07
CA GLU A 117 -7.80 -6.51 -4.13
C GLU A 117 -8.77 -5.36 -3.82
N ALA A 118 -9.94 -5.38 -4.43
CA ALA A 118 -10.96 -4.35 -4.21
C ALA A 118 -11.41 -4.30 -2.74
N GLU A 119 -11.59 -5.45 -2.10
CA GLU A 119 -11.99 -5.54 -0.70
C GLU A 119 -10.90 -5.01 0.25
N VAL A 120 -9.64 -5.41 0.05
CA VAL A 120 -8.51 -4.92 0.86
C VAL A 120 -8.31 -3.42 0.69
N THR A 121 -8.32 -2.94 -0.55
CA THR A 121 -8.15 -1.51 -0.84
C THR A 121 -9.28 -0.67 -0.25
N GLU A 122 -10.52 -1.19 -0.22
CA GLU A 122 -11.64 -0.46 0.39
C GLU A 122 -11.53 -0.36 1.92
N LEU A 123 -10.90 -1.33 2.58
CA LEU A 123 -10.55 -1.20 4.01
C LEU A 123 -9.64 -0.01 4.26
N GLU A 124 -8.58 0.15 3.45
CA GLU A 124 -7.66 1.29 3.55
C GLU A 124 -8.35 2.61 3.16
N ARG A 125 -9.14 2.63 2.08
CA ARG A 125 -9.89 3.82 1.66
C ARG A 125 -10.85 4.31 2.74
N ARG A 126 -11.55 3.40 3.41
CA ARG A 126 -12.48 3.75 4.48
C ARG A 126 -11.74 4.42 5.62
N THR A 127 -10.65 3.83 6.11
CA THR A 127 -9.83 4.40 7.17
C THR A 127 -9.26 5.77 6.79
N LEU A 128 -8.75 5.91 5.55
CA LEU A 128 -8.23 7.18 5.07
C LEU A 128 -9.33 8.25 4.93
N ARG A 129 -10.50 7.87 4.44
CA ARG A 129 -11.66 8.78 4.31
C ARG A 129 -12.10 9.31 5.67
N GLU A 130 -12.19 8.46 6.68
CA GLU A 130 -12.52 8.84 8.06
C GLU A 130 -11.47 9.77 8.65
N ALA A 131 -10.18 9.49 8.43
CA ALA A 131 -9.09 10.34 8.87
C ALA A 131 -9.11 11.72 8.19
N LEU A 132 -9.31 11.76 6.86
CA LEU A 132 -9.41 13.02 6.11
C LEU A 132 -10.63 13.85 6.47
N ALA A 133 -11.71 13.21 6.91
CA ALA A 133 -12.93 13.91 7.38
C ALA A 133 -12.72 14.68 8.70
N THR A 134 -11.59 14.50 9.38
CA THR A 134 -11.25 15.28 10.59
C THR A 134 -10.76 16.68 10.28
N THR A 135 -10.55 17.02 9.02
CA THR A 135 -10.11 18.35 8.57
C THR A 135 -10.96 18.84 7.37
N ASP A 136 -10.83 20.11 7.05
CA ASP A 136 -11.45 20.74 5.88
C ASP A 136 -10.68 20.45 4.57
N THR A 137 -11.18 20.97 3.47
CA THR A 137 -10.57 20.81 2.15
C THR A 137 -9.15 21.35 2.10
N ASP A 138 -8.89 22.50 2.71
CA ASP A 138 -7.56 23.11 2.71
C ASP A 138 -6.55 22.25 3.49
N GLY A 139 -6.97 21.68 4.61
CA GLY A 139 -6.16 20.73 5.39
C GLY A 139 -5.89 19.43 4.63
N GLN A 140 -6.88 18.90 3.91
CA GLN A 140 -6.69 17.71 3.05
C GLN A 140 -5.70 17.99 1.91
N ASP A 141 -5.78 19.15 1.29
CA ASP A 141 -4.85 19.54 0.22
C ASP A 141 -3.44 19.83 0.76
N ALA A 142 -3.33 20.42 1.96
CA ALA A 142 -2.05 20.57 2.63
C ALA A 142 -1.39 19.21 2.92
N TRP A 143 -2.16 18.25 3.43
CA TRP A 143 -1.68 16.89 3.64
C TRP A 143 -1.18 16.24 2.34
N ARG A 144 -1.94 16.35 1.24
CA ARG A 144 -1.52 15.80 -0.07
C ARG A 144 -0.22 16.43 -0.57
N ARG A 145 -0.04 17.75 -0.40
CA ARG A 145 1.21 18.45 -0.79
C ARG A 145 2.41 17.93 0.00
N VAL A 146 2.27 17.74 1.31
CA VAL A 146 3.34 17.18 2.14
C VAL A 146 3.70 15.76 1.71
N MET A 147 2.70 14.91 1.49
CA MET A 147 2.93 13.52 1.06
C MET A 147 3.56 13.45 -0.33
N LEU A 148 3.16 14.34 -1.25
CA LEU A 148 3.77 14.42 -2.58
C LEU A 148 5.25 14.81 -2.48
N ALA A 149 5.58 15.84 -1.70
CA ALA A 149 6.97 16.29 -1.51
C ALA A 149 7.87 15.18 -0.90
N LEU A 150 7.31 14.33 -0.02
CA LEU A 150 8.02 13.15 0.48
C LEU A 150 8.20 12.08 -0.60
N ALA A 151 7.17 11.82 -1.40
CA ALA A 151 7.23 10.82 -2.46
C ALA A 151 8.23 11.21 -3.57
N GLU A 152 8.41 12.49 -3.86
CA GLU A 152 9.40 13.00 -4.84
C GLU A 152 10.84 12.69 -4.46
N GLN A 153 11.14 12.35 -3.19
CA GLN A 153 12.47 11.90 -2.77
C GLN A 153 12.84 10.50 -3.29
N LEU A 154 11.89 9.78 -3.89
CA LEU A 154 12.13 8.46 -4.50
C LEU A 154 12.69 8.53 -5.93
N ASN A 155 12.76 9.74 -6.55
CA ASN A 155 13.21 9.94 -7.93
C ASN A 155 14.65 10.46 -8.01
#